data_7bc1ab46db2c80548793a174bd172a44
#
_entry.id   7bc1ab46db2c80548793a174bd172a44
#
_cell.length_a   1.000
_cell.length_b   1.000
_cell.length_c   1.000
_cell.angle_alpha   90.00
_cell.angle_beta   90.00
_cell.angle_gamma   90.00
#
_symmetry.space_group_name_H-M   'P 1'
#
loop_
_entity.id
_entity.type
_entity.pdbx_description
1 polymer ?
#
loop_
_entity_poly.entity_id
_entity_poly.type
_entity_poly.pdbx_seq_one_letter_code
_entity_poly.pdbx_strand_id
1 'polypeptide(L)'
;MSGVRRRDVLKGTALALVTTTAARAGVVAGQLPWRPDAGSPPAEVSAGSWSFFTPAEAAMVEALADRIVPPDEHTPGGKEAGCAVFIDRQLAGPYGRFEGLYTRPPFIKGSKQQGPQSAQTPADLYRQSLAALDRHCRGAPDGKPFAQLAAVRQDEILQGLESGTVHLESVEGNMFFEALLKDMQQGFFADPIYGGNRDMCAWKMIGFPGTRYDYRDWVSRHNERYPYPPVGIAGRPDWTPKKS
;
A
#
# COMPACT_ATOMS: atom_id res chain seq x y z
N MET A 1 44.46 43.85 -1.81
CA MET A 1 43.43 42.83 -1.61
C MET A 1 42.95 42.33 -2.98
N SER A 2 43.46 41.19 -3.40
CA SER A 2 43.17 40.64 -4.71
C SER A 2 41.82 39.93 -4.68
N GLY A 3 40.84 40.50 -5.40
CA GLY A 3 39.50 39.92 -5.50
C GLY A 3 39.50 38.65 -6.33
N VAL A 4 39.00 37.56 -5.73
CA VAL A 4 38.76 36.29 -6.42
C VAL A 4 37.72 36.52 -7.51
N ARG A 5 38.11 36.29 -8.79
CA ARG A 5 37.21 36.47 -9.93
C ARG A 5 36.23 35.28 -10.03
N ARG A 6 34.98 35.54 -10.39
CA ARG A 6 33.94 34.51 -10.56
C ARG A 6 34.37 33.35 -11.47
N ARG A 7 35.25 33.62 -12.48
CA ARG A 7 35.82 32.61 -13.35
C ARG A 7 36.73 31.62 -12.62
N ASP A 8 37.42 32.04 -11.58
CA ASP A 8 38.38 31.19 -10.86
C ASP A 8 37.63 30.24 -9.91
N VAL A 9 36.50 30.67 -9.39
CA VAL A 9 35.57 29.84 -8.60
C VAL A 9 34.96 28.75 -9.48
N LEU A 10 34.52 29.12 -10.70
CA LEU A 10 33.92 28.14 -11.63
C LEU A 10 34.94 27.11 -12.15
N LYS A 11 36.20 27.50 -12.36
CA LYS A 11 37.27 26.57 -12.72
C LYS A 11 37.65 25.63 -11.58
N GLY A 12 37.64 26.12 -10.34
CA GLY A 12 37.88 25.30 -9.14
C GLY A 12 36.76 24.28 -8.91
N THR A 13 35.52 24.67 -9.14
CA THR A 13 34.35 23.78 -9.00
C THR A 13 34.30 22.72 -10.09
N ALA A 14 34.68 23.08 -11.34
CA ALA A 14 34.74 22.13 -12.45
C ALA A 14 35.87 21.08 -12.24
N LEU A 15 37.01 21.50 -11.67
CA LEU A 15 38.11 20.57 -11.40
C LEU A 15 37.77 19.64 -10.20
N ALA A 16 37.05 20.13 -9.18
CA ALA A 16 36.60 19.32 -8.06
C ALA A 16 35.56 18.28 -8.48
N LEU A 17 34.71 18.58 -9.48
CA LEU A 17 33.71 17.65 -10.03
C LEU A 17 34.33 16.56 -10.92
N VAL A 18 35.51 16.75 -11.47
CA VAL A 18 36.18 15.75 -12.31
C VAL A 18 37.02 14.77 -11.50
N THR A 19 37.38 15.11 -10.26
CA THR A 19 38.15 14.22 -9.37
C THR A 19 37.30 13.37 -8.43
N THR A 20 35.99 13.63 -8.33
CA THR A 20 35.09 12.76 -7.59
C THR A 20 34.34 11.87 -8.55
N THR A 21 34.65 10.58 -8.45
CA THR A 21 33.90 9.48 -9.01
C THR A 21 34.08 9.22 -10.52
N ALA A 22 35.19 8.61 -10.88
CA ALA A 22 35.05 7.44 -11.73
C ALA A 22 34.28 6.38 -10.90
N ALA A 23 32.99 6.60 -10.64
CA ALA A 23 32.10 5.53 -10.33
C ALA A 23 32.18 4.61 -11.54
N ARG A 24 32.88 3.50 -11.41
CA ARG A 24 32.81 2.42 -12.37
C ARG A 24 31.33 2.06 -12.44
N ALA A 25 30.65 2.56 -13.46
CA ALA A 25 29.41 1.99 -13.89
C ALA A 25 29.74 0.54 -14.27
N GLY A 26 29.73 -0.33 -13.29
CA GLY A 26 29.83 -1.75 -13.55
C GLY A 26 28.61 -2.09 -14.40
N VAL A 27 28.85 -2.64 -15.58
CA VAL A 27 27.77 -3.23 -16.37
C VAL A 27 27.20 -4.34 -15.51
N VAL A 28 26.07 -4.08 -14.89
CA VAL A 28 25.32 -5.11 -14.18
C VAL A 28 24.69 -5.98 -15.26
N ALA A 29 25.29 -7.11 -15.55
CA ALA A 29 24.67 -8.13 -16.39
C ALA A 29 23.36 -8.56 -15.71
N GLY A 30 22.25 -8.63 -16.46
CA GLY A 30 20.88 -8.87 -15.95
C GLY A 30 20.64 -10.19 -15.21
N GLN A 31 21.67 -10.91 -14.84
CA GLN A 31 21.65 -12.16 -14.08
C GLN A 31 22.14 -11.99 -12.63
N LEU A 32 22.58 -10.79 -12.22
CA LEU A 32 22.98 -10.62 -10.82
C LEU A 32 21.75 -10.61 -9.93
N PRO A 33 21.76 -11.39 -8.83
CA PRO A 33 20.69 -11.38 -7.88
C PRO A 33 20.54 -9.97 -7.30
N TRP A 34 19.29 -9.50 -7.23
CA TRP A 34 18.97 -8.25 -6.59
C TRP A 34 19.33 -8.30 -5.10
N ARG A 35 19.97 -7.26 -4.58
CA ARG A 35 20.28 -7.12 -3.16
C ARG A 35 19.53 -5.91 -2.59
N PRO A 36 18.88 -6.05 -1.44
CA PRO A 36 18.20 -4.95 -0.77
C PRO A 36 19.20 -4.08 0.01
N ASP A 37 20.22 -3.54 -0.67
CA ASP A 37 21.30 -2.78 -0.02
C ASP A 37 21.31 -1.29 -0.41
N ALA A 38 20.34 -0.87 -1.18
CA ALA A 38 20.24 0.51 -1.63
C ALA A 38 19.59 1.39 -0.56
N GLY A 39 20.36 1.80 0.42
CA GLY A 39 19.90 2.76 1.43
C GLY A 39 19.22 2.12 2.64
N SER A 40 18.18 2.75 3.16
CA SER A 40 17.42 2.27 4.33
C SER A 40 16.05 1.79 3.89
N PRO A 41 15.88 0.49 3.58
CA PRO A 41 14.58 -0.03 3.25
C PRO A 41 13.62 0.15 4.43
N PRO A 42 12.32 0.28 4.20
CA PRO A 42 11.33 0.25 5.26
C PRO A 42 11.47 -1.02 6.11
N ALA A 43 11.17 -0.93 7.40
CA ALA A 43 11.10 -2.13 8.22
C ALA A 43 10.01 -3.05 7.70
N GLU A 44 10.34 -4.34 7.56
CA GLU A 44 9.38 -5.34 7.12
C GLU A 44 8.24 -5.48 8.13
N VAL A 45 7.01 -5.40 7.64
CA VAL A 45 5.82 -5.57 8.45
C VAL A 45 5.55 -7.06 8.65
N SER A 46 5.75 -7.53 9.86
CA SER A 46 5.38 -8.89 10.26
C SER A 46 3.92 -8.94 10.68
N ALA A 47 3.27 -10.08 10.40
CA ALA A 47 1.98 -10.38 11.01
C ALA A 47 2.18 -10.50 12.54
N GLY A 48 1.40 -9.75 13.31
CA GLY A 48 1.52 -9.67 14.76
C GLY A 48 0.34 -8.93 15.37
N SER A 49 0.52 -8.35 16.53
CA SER A 49 -0.52 -7.53 17.16
C SER A 49 -0.91 -6.35 16.28
N TRP A 50 -2.20 -6.05 16.26
CA TRP A 50 -2.73 -4.88 15.57
C TRP A 50 -2.17 -3.59 16.18
N SER A 51 -1.84 -2.63 15.33
CA SER A 51 -1.28 -1.34 15.75
C SER A 51 -2.33 -0.24 15.84
N PHE A 52 -3.35 -0.33 14.98
CA PHE A 52 -4.47 0.60 14.93
C PHE A 52 -5.78 -0.07 15.33
N PHE A 53 -6.13 -1.20 14.72
CA PHE A 53 -7.40 -1.86 14.96
C PHE A 53 -7.47 -2.54 16.32
N THR A 54 -8.63 -2.49 16.94
CA THR A 54 -9.00 -3.44 17.99
C THR A 54 -9.23 -4.83 17.37
N PRO A 55 -9.18 -5.92 18.15
CA PRO A 55 -9.46 -7.27 17.63
C PRO A 55 -10.82 -7.40 16.91
N ALA A 56 -11.85 -6.71 17.39
CA ALA A 56 -13.17 -6.72 16.77
C ALA A 56 -13.19 -5.96 15.42
N GLU A 57 -12.56 -4.80 15.36
CA GLU A 57 -12.40 -4.04 14.12
C GLU A 57 -11.57 -4.80 13.11
N ALA A 58 -10.47 -5.43 13.54
CA ALA A 58 -9.65 -6.25 12.68
C ALA A 58 -10.43 -7.41 12.06
N ALA A 59 -11.21 -8.13 12.86
CA ALA A 59 -12.07 -9.20 12.35
C ALA A 59 -13.10 -8.69 11.33
N MET A 60 -13.64 -7.49 11.54
CA MET A 60 -14.54 -6.85 10.58
C MET A 60 -13.80 -6.50 9.27
N VAL A 61 -12.63 -5.87 9.36
CA VAL A 61 -11.84 -5.48 8.19
C VAL A 61 -11.34 -6.71 7.41
N GLU A 62 -10.97 -7.78 8.09
CA GLU A 62 -10.63 -9.06 7.44
C GLU A 62 -11.82 -9.65 6.68
N ALA A 63 -13.03 -9.59 7.26
CA ALA A 63 -14.24 -10.05 6.59
C ALA A 63 -14.59 -9.15 5.38
N LEU A 64 -14.47 -7.83 5.52
CA LEU A 64 -14.64 -6.89 4.41
C LEU A 64 -13.62 -7.16 3.29
N ALA A 65 -12.37 -7.50 3.64
CA ALA A 65 -11.32 -7.82 2.68
C ALA A 65 -11.68 -9.02 1.81
N ASP A 66 -12.19 -10.10 2.40
CA ASP A 66 -12.59 -11.30 1.65
C ASP A 66 -13.87 -11.12 0.82
N ARG A 67 -14.68 -10.07 1.13
CA ARG A 67 -15.83 -9.74 0.27
C ARG A 67 -15.45 -8.85 -0.90
N ILE A 68 -14.49 -7.93 -0.71
CA ILE A 68 -13.99 -7.04 -1.77
C ILE A 68 -13.02 -7.77 -2.71
N VAL A 69 -12.19 -8.64 -2.16
CA VAL A 69 -11.24 -9.49 -2.91
C VAL A 69 -11.50 -10.94 -2.48
N PRO A 70 -12.52 -11.58 -3.06
CA PRO A 70 -12.84 -12.96 -2.69
C PRO A 70 -11.74 -13.94 -3.12
N PRO A 71 -11.47 -14.98 -2.31
CA PRO A 71 -10.54 -16.03 -2.73
C PRO A 71 -11.12 -16.83 -3.90
N ASP A 72 -10.25 -17.23 -4.81
CA ASP A 72 -10.56 -18.13 -5.91
C ASP A 72 -9.54 -19.28 -6.01
N GLU A 73 -9.64 -20.11 -7.05
CA GLU A 73 -8.73 -21.26 -7.24
C GLU A 73 -7.28 -20.86 -7.57
N HIS A 74 -7.05 -19.60 -7.93
CA HIS A 74 -5.75 -19.09 -8.38
C HIS A 74 -5.09 -18.14 -7.39
N THR A 75 -5.91 -17.43 -6.61
CA THR A 75 -5.44 -16.37 -5.69
C THR A 75 -6.12 -16.44 -4.32
N PRO A 76 -5.37 -16.17 -3.25
CA PRO A 76 -5.93 -16.02 -1.93
C PRO A 76 -6.85 -14.78 -1.88
N GLY A 77 -7.82 -14.79 -0.97
CA GLY A 77 -8.66 -13.63 -0.68
C GLY A 77 -7.89 -12.48 -0.03
N GLY A 78 -8.55 -11.33 0.10
CA GLY A 78 -7.96 -10.14 0.67
C GLY A 78 -7.48 -10.31 2.11
N LYS A 79 -8.16 -11.13 2.90
CA LYS A 79 -7.74 -11.49 4.26
C LYS A 79 -6.40 -12.22 4.25
N GLU A 80 -6.30 -13.31 3.49
CA GLU A 80 -5.10 -14.13 3.43
C GLU A 80 -3.94 -13.39 2.76
N ALA A 81 -4.22 -12.56 1.76
CA ALA A 81 -3.27 -11.65 1.15
C ALA A 81 -2.72 -10.58 2.11
N GLY A 82 -3.34 -10.40 3.31
CA GLY A 82 -2.87 -9.49 4.33
C GLY A 82 -3.35 -8.05 4.17
N CYS A 83 -4.40 -7.78 3.38
CA CYS A 83 -4.90 -6.41 3.17
C CYS A 83 -5.25 -5.70 4.48
N ALA A 84 -5.86 -6.40 5.45
CA ALA A 84 -6.18 -5.82 6.77
C ALA A 84 -4.92 -5.41 7.54
N VAL A 85 -3.83 -6.17 7.43
CA VAL A 85 -2.54 -5.83 8.07
C VAL A 85 -1.94 -4.60 7.42
N PHE A 86 -1.97 -4.52 6.08
CA PHE A 86 -1.54 -3.33 5.36
C PHE A 86 -2.28 -2.08 5.83
N ILE A 87 -3.61 -2.12 5.84
CA ILE A 87 -4.46 -0.99 6.25
C ILE A 87 -4.18 -0.59 7.71
N ASP A 88 -4.08 -1.57 8.61
CA ASP A 88 -3.75 -1.34 10.01
C ASP A 88 -2.46 -0.51 10.18
N ARG A 89 -1.41 -0.88 9.47
CA ARG A 89 -0.12 -0.20 9.53
C ARG A 89 -0.15 1.18 8.87
N GLN A 90 -0.88 1.33 7.75
CA GLN A 90 -1.07 2.63 7.12
C GLN A 90 -1.82 3.60 8.03
N LEU A 91 -2.90 3.14 8.69
CA LEU A 91 -3.69 3.96 9.60
C LEU A 91 -2.95 4.32 10.89
N ALA A 92 -2.10 3.43 11.40
CA ALA A 92 -1.22 3.72 12.54
C ALA A 92 -0.08 4.70 12.18
N GLY A 93 0.25 4.81 10.91
CA GLY A 93 1.37 5.59 10.37
C GLY A 93 1.02 7.02 9.96
N PRO A 94 1.93 7.65 9.19
CA PRO A 94 1.76 9.02 8.70
C PRO A 94 0.51 9.22 7.83
N TYR A 95 0.14 8.21 7.02
CA TYR A 95 -1.08 8.25 6.20
C TYR A 95 -2.32 8.46 7.06
N GLY A 96 -2.47 7.68 8.14
CA GLY A 96 -3.63 7.77 9.02
C GLY A 96 -3.83 9.15 9.66
N ARG A 97 -2.76 9.92 9.81
CA ARG A 97 -2.76 11.26 10.41
C ARG A 97 -2.69 12.40 9.38
N PHE A 98 -2.73 12.10 8.08
CA PHE A 98 -2.42 13.08 7.03
C PHE A 98 -1.07 13.80 7.22
N GLU A 99 -0.08 13.13 7.80
CA GLU A 99 1.21 13.74 8.05
C GLU A 99 1.89 14.13 6.73
N GLY A 100 2.41 15.35 6.66
CA GLY A 100 3.01 15.89 5.43
C GLY A 100 2.02 16.51 4.43
N LEU A 101 0.70 16.45 4.69
CA LEU A 101 -0.31 17.13 3.89
C LEU A 101 -0.71 18.47 4.52
N TYR A 102 -1.17 19.39 3.65
CA TYR A 102 -1.72 20.66 4.14
C TYR A 102 -3.16 20.46 4.61
N THR A 103 -3.35 20.44 5.94
CA THR A 103 -4.64 20.14 6.58
C THR A 103 -5.15 21.27 7.47
N ARG A 104 -4.80 22.51 7.15
CA ARG A 104 -5.26 23.67 7.91
C ARG A 104 -6.48 24.33 7.25
N PRO A 105 -7.47 24.79 8.06
CA PRO A 105 -8.63 25.51 7.52
C PRO A 105 -8.20 26.82 6.79
N PRO A 106 -9.04 27.34 5.87
CA PRO A 106 -10.41 26.92 5.61
C PRO A 106 -10.50 25.67 4.71
N PHE A 107 -11.41 24.72 5.07
CA PHE A 107 -11.71 23.55 4.24
C PHE A 107 -12.82 23.92 3.25
N ILE A 108 -12.44 24.15 2.00
CA ILE A 108 -13.37 24.53 0.93
C ILE A 108 -13.53 23.31 0.01
N LYS A 109 -14.77 22.95 -0.30
CA LYS A 109 -15.05 21.84 -1.21
C LYS A 109 -14.40 22.12 -2.58
N GLY A 110 -13.39 21.32 -2.89
CA GLY A 110 -12.66 21.37 -4.14
C GLY A 110 -13.26 20.46 -5.23
N SER A 111 -12.54 20.30 -6.34
CA SER A 111 -12.85 19.28 -7.35
C SER A 111 -12.47 17.90 -6.83
N LYS A 112 -13.04 16.84 -7.46
CA LYS A 112 -12.71 15.44 -7.11
C LYS A 112 -11.21 15.11 -7.20
N GLN A 113 -10.49 15.81 -8.08
CA GLN A 113 -9.05 15.61 -8.32
C GLN A 113 -8.13 16.23 -7.24
N GLN A 114 -8.67 17.14 -6.42
CA GLN A 114 -7.88 17.83 -5.39
C GLN A 114 -7.68 17.01 -4.10
N GLY A 115 -8.28 15.82 -4.04
CA GLY A 115 -8.24 14.98 -2.84
C GLY A 115 -9.14 15.50 -1.71
N PRO A 116 -9.04 14.90 -0.52
CA PRO A 116 -9.88 15.26 0.61
C PRO A 116 -9.59 16.68 1.11
N GLN A 117 -10.64 17.47 1.19
CA GLN A 117 -10.64 18.85 1.73
C GLN A 117 -11.38 18.85 3.06
N SER A 118 -10.86 18.12 4.04
CA SER A 118 -11.50 17.87 5.34
C SER A 118 -10.47 17.85 6.46
N ALA A 119 -10.91 18.20 7.66
CA ALA A 119 -10.14 17.95 8.87
C ALA A 119 -10.14 16.48 9.29
N GLN A 120 -11.08 15.68 8.78
CA GLN A 120 -11.19 14.27 9.09
C GLN A 120 -10.03 13.49 8.46
N THR A 121 -9.21 12.89 9.31
CA THR A 121 -8.09 12.05 8.88
C THR A 121 -8.58 10.66 8.41
N PRO A 122 -7.78 9.90 7.63
CA PRO A 122 -8.11 8.51 7.33
C PRO A 122 -8.34 7.65 8.58
N ALA A 123 -7.54 7.84 9.63
CA ALA A 123 -7.72 7.14 10.90
C ALA A 123 -9.07 7.45 11.55
N ASP A 124 -9.48 8.74 11.55
CA ASP A 124 -10.78 9.17 12.08
C ASP A 124 -11.93 8.59 11.25
N LEU A 125 -11.82 8.63 9.92
CA LEU A 125 -12.82 8.05 9.02
C LEU A 125 -13.03 6.57 9.30
N TYR A 126 -11.95 5.78 9.37
CA TYR A 126 -12.05 4.36 9.66
C TYR A 126 -12.64 4.09 11.03
N ARG A 127 -12.18 4.78 12.07
CA ARG A 127 -12.67 4.59 13.45
C ARG A 127 -14.16 4.85 13.56
N GLN A 128 -14.61 5.95 13.00
CA GLN A 128 -16.03 6.33 13.03
C GLN A 128 -16.87 5.38 12.17
N SER A 129 -16.40 5.01 10.98
CA SER A 129 -17.13 4.15 10.05
C SER A 129 -17.25 2.72 10.53
N LEU A 130 -16.19 2.13 11.08
CA LEU A 130 -16.24 0.77 11.64
C LEU A 130 -17.17 0.70 12.84
N ALA A 131 -17.16 1.71 13.72
CA ALA A 131 -18.09 1.78 14.84
C ALA A 131 -19.54 1.94 14.37
N ALA A 132 -19.80 2.77 13.36
CA ALA A 132 -21.14 2.95 12.81
C ALA A 132 -21.63 1.69 12.08
N LEU A 133 -20.75 1.00 11.34
CA LEU A 133 -21.07 -0.26 10.67
C LEU A 133 -21.38 -1.38 11.70
N ASP A 134 -20.63 -1.47 12.79
CA ASP A 134 -20.91 -2.45 13.85
C ASP A 134 -22.30 -2.19 14.48
N ARG A 135 -22.64 -0.91 14.77
CA ARG A 135 -23.96 -0.55 15.27
C ARG A 135 -25.06 -0.91 14.27
N HIS A 136 -24.85 -0.61 12.97
CA HIS A 136 -25.80 -0.95 11.91
C HIS A 136 -26.06 -2.46 11.86
N CYS A 137 -25.01 -3.27 11.88
CA CYS A 137 -25.13 -4.73 11.84
C CYS A 137 -25.82 -5.29 13.09
N ARG A 138 -25.44 -4.83 14.26
CA ARG A 138 -26.04 -5.29 15.54
C ARG A 138 -27.46 -4.78 15.75
N GLY A 139 -27.82 -3.67 15.16
CA GLY A 139 -29.19 -3.13 15.17
C GLY A 139 -30.15 -3.87 14.22
N ALA A 140 -29.62 -4.67 13.30
CA ALA A 140 -30.42 -5.51 12.42
C ALA A 140 -31.02 -6.72 13.18
N PRO A 141 -32.05 -7.37 12.61
CA PRO A 141 -32.70 -8.51 13.26
C PRO A 141 -31.77 -9.65 13.69
N ASP A 142 -30.68 -9.84 12.94
CA ASP A 142 -29.69 -10.86 13.25
C ASP A 142 -28.81 -10.53 14.47
N GLY A 143 -28.70 -9.27 14.86
CA GLY A 143 -27.95 -8.80 16.04
C GLY A 143 -26.45 -9.14 16.06
N LYS A 144 -25.88 -9.53 14.90
CA LYS A 144 -24.51 -10.05 14.77
C LYS A 144 -23.55 -9.00 14.28
N PRO A 145 -22.26 -9.05 14.67
CA PRO A 145 -21.24 -8.23 14.05
C PRO A 145 -21.05 -8.63 12.59
N PHE A 146 -20.58 -7.70 11.74
CA PHE A 146 -20.41 -7.90 10.30
C PHE A 146 -19.67 -9.21 9.96
N ALA A 147 -18.57 -9.51 10.64
CA ALA A 147 -17.77 -10.70 10.39
C ALA A 147 -18.51 -12.04 10.62
N GLN A 148 -19.63 -12.02 11.34
CA GLN A 148 -20.46 -13.21 11.65
C GLN A 148 -21.73 -13.30 10.80
N LEU A 149 -21.97 -12.32 9.93
CA LEU A 149 -23.09 -12.36 8.99
C LEU A 149 -22.80 -13.36 7.86
N ALA A 150 -23.85 -13.89 7.27
CA ALA A 150 -23.73 -14.69 6.05
C ALA A 150 -23.16 -13.85 4.90
N ALA A 151 -22.40 -14.47 4.01
CA ALA A 151 -21.73 -13.80 2.90
C ALA A 151 -22.67 -12.94 2.05
N VAL A 152 -23.85 -13.44 1.75
CA VAL A 152 -24.89 -12.70 1.00
C VAL A 152 -25.27 -11.40 1.72
N ARG A 153 -25.42 -11.47 3.06
CA ARG A 153 -25.77 -10.28 3.83
C ARG A 153 -24.62 -9.28 3.92
N GLN A 154 -23.38 -9.76 3.98
CA GLN A 154 -22.19 -8.91 3.90
C GLN A 154 -22.14 -8.17 2.55
N ASP A 155 -22.42 -8.87 1.45
CA ASP A 155 -22.45 -8.30 0.11
C ASP A 155 -23.55 -7.25 -0.05
N GLU A 156 -24.76 -7.52 0.45
CA GLU A 156 -25.86 -6.54 0.46
C GLU A 156 -25.49 -5.25 1.19
N ILE A 157 -24.81 -5.36 2.33
CA ILE A 157 -24.35 -4.20 3.09
C ILE A 157 -23.30 -3.42 2.29
N LEU A 158 -22.31 -4.10 1.70
CA LEU A 158 -21.29 -3.46 0.88
C LEU A 158 -21.88 -2.75 -0.35
N GLN A 159 -22.81 -3.39 -1.07
CA GLN A 159 -23.52 -2.78 -2.19
C GLN A 159 -24.37 -1.58 -1.72
N GLY A 160 -24.96 -1.69 -0.54
CA GLY A 160 -25.71 -0.60 0.06
C GLY A 160 -24.84 0.58 0.48
N LEU A 161 -23.62 0.34 0.95
CA LEU A 161 -22.64 1.41 1.23
C LEU A 161 -22.19 2.08 -0.07
N GLU A 162 -21.84 1.30 -1.10
CA GLU A 162 -21.43 1.79 -2.41
C GLU A 162 -22.51 2.66 -3.05
N SER A 163 -23.74 2.19 -3.09
CA SER A 163 -24.88 2.90 -3.67
C SER A 163 -25.43 4.04 -2.79
N GLY A 164 -24.98 4.15 -1.54
CA GLY A 164 -25.50 5.11 -0.56
C GLY A 164 -26.88 4.77 0.00
N THR A 165 -27.39 3.56 -0.21
CA THR A 165 -28.71 3.12 0.32
C THR A 165 -28.60 2.63 1.77
N VAL A 166 -27.43 2.18 2.22
CA VAL A 166 -27.14 1.93 3.63
C VAL A 166 -26.64 3.22 4.27
N HIS A 167 -27.45 3.77 5.16
CA HIS A 167 -27.09 4.96 5.92
C HIS A 167 -26.41 4.56 7.22
N LEU A 168 -25.19 5.01 7.41
CA LEU A 168 -24.47 4.89 8.68
C LEU A 168 -24.68 6.15 9.50
N GLU A 169 -24.81 5.98 10.82
CA GLU A 169 -24.95 7.12 11.72
C GLU A 169 -23.67 7.96 11.74
N SER A 170 -23.82 9.25 11.46
CA SER A 170 -22.72 10.25 11.49
C SER A 170 -21.58 10.02 10.47
N VAL A 171 -21.76 9.16 9.47
CA VAL A 171 -20.74 8.86 8.44
C VAL A 171 -21.40 8.70 7.08
N GLU A 172 -20.79 9.25 6.06
CA GLU A 172 -21.17 8.98 4.67
C GLU A 172 -20.65 7.58 4.26
N GLY A 173 -21.56 6.61 4.13
CA GLY A 173 -21.23 5.21 3.86
C GLY A 173 -20.46 5.00 2.56
N ASN A 174 -20.81 5.74 1.49
CA ASN A 174 -20.12 5.69 0.22
C ASN A 174 -18.68 6.24 0.30
N MET A 175 -18.43 7.29 1.08
CA MET A 175 -17.09 7.82 1.30
C MET A 175 -16.20 6.77 1.99
N PHE A 176 -16.75 6.08 3.00
CA PHE A 176 -16.04 4.98 3.65
C PHE A 176 -15.78 3.83 2.68
N PHE A 177 -16.78 3.43 1.88
CA PHE A 177 -16.62 2.36 0.90
C PHE A 177 -15.52 2.68 -0.13
N GLU A 178 -15.50 3.90 -0.68
CA GLU A 178 -14.47 4.34 -1.64
C GLU A 178 -13.07 4.30 -1.00
N ALA A 179 -12.93 4.78 0.24
CA ALA A 179 -11.65 4.73 0.96
C ALA A 179 -11.22 3.28 1.22
N LEU A 180 -12.14 2.44 1.69
CA LEU A 180 -11.89 1.02 1.95
C LEU A 180 -11.48 0.28 0.69
N LEU A 181 -12.20 0.45 -0.42
CA LEU A 181 -11.90 -0.18 -1.70
C LEU A 181 -10.51 0.21 -2.20
N LYS A 182 -10.19 1.50 -2.14
CA LYS A 182 -8.86 2.01 -2.51
C LYS A 182 -7.76 1.39 -1.66
N ASP A 183 -7.93 1.37 -0.34
CA ASP A 183 -6.93 0.86 0.57
C ASP A 183 -6.78 -0.67 0.46
N MET A 184 -7.88 -1.40 0.17
CA MET A 184 -7.83 -2.84 -0.15
C MET A 184 -7.04 -3.09 -1.44
N GLN A 185 -7.29 -2.33 -2.50
CA GLN A 185 -6.53 -2.43 -3.75
C GLN A 185 -5.05 -2.15 -3.51
N GLN A 186 -4.73 -1.09 -2.77
CA GLN A 186 -3.35 -0.78 -2.43
C GLN A 186 -2.69 -1.90 -1.64
N GLY A 187 -3.36 -2.46 -0.62
CA GLY A 187 -2.84 -3.57 0.17
C GLY A 187 -2.66 -4.85 -0.64
N PHE A 188 -3.60 -5.14 -1.55
CA PHE A 188 -3.53 -6.32 -2.39
C PHE A 188 -2.38 -6.30 -3.40
N PHE A 189 -2.01 -5.10 -3.91
CA PHE A 189 -0.92 -4.94 -4.88
C PHE A 189 0.34 -4.30 -4.31
N ALA A 190 0.40 -4.00 -3.01
CA ALA A 190 1.58 -3.45 -2.35
C ALA A 190 2.80 -4.35 -2.47
N ASP A 191 3.98 -3.79 -2.23
CA ASP A 191 5.14 -4.63 -1.91
C ASP A 191 4.88 -5.36 -0.58
N PRO A 192 5.18 -6.67 -0.49
CA PRO A 192 4.97 -7.45 0.74
C PRO A 192 5.60 -6.85 2.00
N ILE A 193 6.64 -6.04 1.86
CA ILE A 193 7.31 -5.37 2.99
C ILE A 193 6.33 -4.53 3.82
N TYR A 194 5.21 -4.07 3.22
CA TYR A 194 4.18 -3.29 3.90
C TYR A 194 3.05 -4.12 4.51
N GLY A 195 3.16 -5.47 4.47
CA GLY A 195 2.26 -6.40 5.14
C GLY A 195 1.08 -6.91 4.31
N GLY A 196 0.84 -6.34 3.13
CA GLY A 196 -0.13 -6.82 2.14
C GLY A 196 0.53 -7.74 1.10
N ASN A 197 -0.23 -8.16 0.07
CA ASN A 197 0.27 -8.95 -1.06
C ASN A 197 1.20 -10.11 -0.62
N ARG A 198 0.82 -10.83 0.41
CA ARG A 198 1.63 -11.91 0.98
C ARG A 198 2.05 -12.88 -0.09
N ASP A 199 3.29 -13.34 -0.02
CA ASP A 199 3.90 -14.21 -1.03
C ASP A 199 3.81 -13.67 -2.46
N MET A 200 3.62 -12.35 -2.62
CA MET A 200 3.46 -11.69 -3.91
C MET A 200 2.31 -12.31 -4.73
N CYS A 201 1.22 -12.71 -4.07
CA CYS A 201 0.11 -13.41 -4.69
C CYS A 201 -0.53 -12.58 -5.83
N ALA A 202 -0.81 -11.31 -5.60
CA ALA A 202 -1.35 -10.43 -6.63
C ALA A 202 -0.36 -10.18 -7.78
N TRP A 203 0.92 -10.02 -7.47
CA TRP A 203 1.94 -9.86 -8.51
C TRP A 203 2.11 -11.11 -9.36
N LYS A 204 2.04 -12.29 -8.75
CA LYS A 204 2.05 -13.58 -9.50
C LYS A 204 0.82 -13.70 -10.40
N MET A 205 -0.35 -13.30 -9.91
CA MET A 205 -1.60 -13.32 -10.66
C MET A 205 -1.52 -12.48 -11.94
N ILE A 206 -1.00 -11.25 -11.85
CA ILE A 206 -0.92 -10.35 -13.02
C ILE A 206 0.39 -10.47 -13.81
N GLY A 207 1.33 -11.32 -13.38
CA GLY A 207 2.65 -11.47 -14.01
C GLY A 207 3.57 -10.28 -13.77
N PHE A 208 3.35 -9.47 -12.72
CA PHE A 208 4.21 -8.35 -12.38
C PHE A 208 5.54 -8.85 -11.79
N PRO A 209 6.69 -8.45 -12.37
CA PRO A 209 8.00 -8.97 -11.96
C PRO A 209 8.55 -8.37 -10.66
N GLY A 210 7.82 -7.44 -10.03
CA GLY A 210 8.22 -6.81 -8.79
C GLY A 210 9.20 -5.66 -8.95
N THR A 211 10.00 -5.41 -7.92
CA THR A 211 10.90 -4.26 -7.79
C THR A 211 12.25 -4.44 -8.50
N ARG A 212 12.26 -5.00 -9.69
CA ARG A 212 13.48 -5.12 -10.50
C ARG A 212 13.84 -3.78 -11.09
N TYR A 213 15.12 -3.48 -11.14
CA TYR A 213 15.64 -2.21 -11.63
C TYR A 213 16.28 -2.29 -13.03
N ASP A 214 16.46 -3.49 -13.58
CA ASP A 214 17.10 -3.68 -14.89
C ASP A 214 16.28 -4.58 -15.80
N TYR A 215 15.75 -3.99 -16.86
CA TYR A 215 14.95 -4.67 -17.89
C TYR A 215 15.58 -4.57 -19.28
N ARG A 216 16.84 -4.14 -19.40
CA ARG A 216 17.49 -3.88 -20.70
C ARG A 216 17.46 -5.08 -21.62
N ASP A 217 17.63 -6.28 -21.08
CA ASP A 217 17.62 -7.52 -21.86
C ASP A 217 16.20 -7.89 -22.38
N TRP A 218 15.17 -7.18 -21.90
CA TRP A 218 13.76 -7.45 -22.19
C TRP A 218 13.07 -6.37 -23.01
N VAL A 219 13.74 -5.23 -23.26
CA VAL A 219 13.16 -4.08 -23.97
C VAL A 219 12.68 -4.46 -25.37
N SER A 220 13.37 -5.37 -26.07
CA SER A 220 13.03 -5.81 -27.42
C SER A 220 12.18 -7.08 -27.48
N ARG A 221 11.88 -7.70 -26.33
CA ARG A 221 11.16 -8.98 -26.25
C ARG A 221 9.67 -8.74 -26.06
N HIS A 222 9.00 -8.32 -27.10
CA HIS A 222 7.57 -8.03 -27.04
C HIS A 222 6.75 -9.32 -26.97
N ASN A 223 5.72 -9.34 -26.14
CA ASN A 223 4.82 -10.48 -25.92
C ASN A 223 5.48 -11.77 -25.38
N GLU A 224 6.70 -11.69 -24.89
CA GLU A 224 7.34 -12.79 -24.17
C GLU A 224 7.02 -12.71 -22.68
N ARG A 225 6.67 -13.86 -22.10
CA ARG A 225 6.47 -13.93 -20.64
C ARG A 225 7.80 -13.72 -19.92
N TYR A 226 7.83 -12.81 -18.95
CA TYR A 226 9.00 -12.61 -18.09
C TYR A 226 9.29 -13.88 -17.28
N PRO A 227 10.48 -14.51 -17.41
CA PRO A 227 10.71 -15.88 -16.89
C PRO A 227 11.07 -15.91 -15.40
N TYR A 228 11.45 -14.77 -14.82
CA TYR A 228 11.90 -14.75 -13.44
C TYR A 228 10.74 -14.47 -12.48
N PRO A 229 10.77 -15.06 -11.27
CA PRO A 229 9.74 -14.83 -10.27
C PRO A 229 9.77 -13.38 -9.77
N PRO A 230 8.64 -12.87 -9.24
CA PRO A 230 8.59 -11.51 -8.69
C PRO A 230 9.52 -11.35 -7.49
N VAL A 231 10.04 -10.13 -7.30
CA VAL A 231 10.95 -9.76 -6.22
C VAL A 231 10.42 -8.53 -5.51
N GLY A 232 10.28 -8.57 -4.19
CA GLY A 232 9.93 -7.42 -3.36
C GLY A 232 11.13 -6.57 -2.95
N ILE A 233 10.89 -5.46 -2.28
CA ILE A 233 11.93 -4.56 -1.74
C ILE A 233 12.86 -5.31 -0.78
N ALA A 234 12.33 -6.21 0.03
CA ALA A 234 13.15 -7.06 0.93
C ALA A 234 14.00 -8.11 0.19
N GLY A 235 13.83 -8.26 -1.13
CA GLY A 235 14.49 -9.28 -1.93
C GLY A 235 13.87 -10.66 -1.78
N ARG A 236 14.64 -11.68 -2.15
CA ARG A 236 14.26 -13.09 -1.99
C ARG A 236 15.40 -13.86 -1.33
N PRO A 237 15.13 -14.66 -0.29
CA PRO A 237 16.16 -15.44 0.40
C PRO A 237 16.92 -16.42 -0.51
N ASP A 238 16.21 -17.01 -1.49
CA ASP A 238 16.76 -17.94 -2.48
C ASP A 238 17.66 -17.26 -3.52
N TRP A 239 17.65 -15.92 -3.58
CA TRP A 239 18.46 -15.11 -4.49
C TRP A 239 19.59 -14.34 -3.79
N THR A 240 19.66 -14.43 -2.49
CA THR A 240 20.79 -13.91 -1.73
C THR A 240 21.99 -14.84 -1.93
N PRO A 241 23.17 -14.33 -2.38
CA PRO A 241 24.35 -15.18 -2.44
C PRO A 241 24.63 -15.77 -1.07
N LYS A 242 24.78 -17.10 -1.00
CA LYS A 242 25.28 -17.72 0.22
C LYS A 242 26.61 -17.08 0.54
N LYS A 243 26.75 -16.52 1.73
CA LYS A 243 28.05 -16.05 2.22
C LYS A 243 29.01 -17.24 2.16
N SER A 244 29.99 -17.16 1.27
CA SER A 244 31.11 -18.09 1.21
C SER A 244 32.00 -17.93 2.42
#